data_ce4f00d49fece18093aeac6bcea6cdc8
#
_entry.id   ce4f00d49fece18093aeac6bcea6cdc8
#
_cell.length_a   1.000
_cell.length_b   1.000
_cell.length_c   1.000
_cell.angle_alpha   90.00
_cell.angle_beta   90.00
_cell.angle_gamma   90.00
#
_symmetry.space_group_name_H-M   'P 1'
#
loop_
_entity.id
_entity.type
_entity.pdbx_description
1 polymer ?
#
loop_
_entity_poly.entity_id
_entity_poly.type
_entity_poly.pdbx_seq_one_letter_code
_entity_poly.pdbx_strand_id
1 'polypeptide(L)'
;MLDARNVTAIVVTYNRLPLLKQCLAALRAQTVQGFTVLLVDNASTDGTADYIKTLAMPGLVCRNPGENLGGAGGFAYGIRAAVELGCEAVWIMDDDTLPEPDALAALLAADAAHGDGCGWLSSRALAPDGTDQPMNLQRKTMYRDIDGFDAAEVPAVMASFVSLFLRTEA
;
A
#
# COMPACT_ATOMS: atom_id res chain seq x y z
N MET A 1 8.32 0.98 18.87
CA MET A 1 8.76 0.98 17.46
C MET A 1 8.02 -0.14 16.77
N LEU A 2 7.31 0.14 15.71
CA LEU A 2 6.54 -0.83 14.94
C LEU A 2 7.48 -1.84 14.27
N ASP A 3 7.20 -3.15 14.44
CA ASP A 3 7.93 -4.22 13.77
C ASP A 3 7.29 -4.49 12.41
N ALA A 4 8.09 -4.72 11.36
CA ALA A 4 7.58 -5.05 10.04
C ALA A 4 6.62 -6.25 10.04
N ARG A 5 6.82 -7.22 10.95
CA ARG A 5 5.94 -8.39 11.12
C ARG A 5 4.50 -8.03 11.51
N ASN A 6 4.30 -6.83 12.06
CA ASN A 6 3.01 -6.29 12.45
C ASN A 6 2.41 -5.37 11.38
N VAL A 7 3.05 -5.27 10.20
CA VAL A 7 2.56 -4.51 9.05
C VAL A 7 1.89 -5.45 8.05
N THR A 8 0.74 -5.04 7.52
CA THR A 8 0.07 -5.69 6.40
C THR A 8 -0.01 -4.74 5.20
N ALA A 9 0.72 -5.08 4.13
CA ALA A 9 0.56 -4.42 2.84
C ALA A 9 -0.72 -4.92 2.17
N ILE A 10 -1.65 -4.03 1.86
CA ILE A 10 -2.94 -4.36 1.22
C ILE A 10 -2.88 -3.96 -0.24
N VAL A 11 -3.07 -4.94 -1.12
CA VAL A 11 -3.17 -4.73 -2.57
C VAL A 11 -4.56 -5.14 -3.03
N VAL A 12 -5.26 -4.26 -3.73
CA VAL A 12 -6.57 -4.56 -4.33
C VAL A 12 -6.39 -4.69 -5.84
N THR A 13 -6.91 -5.78 -6.42
CA THR A 13 -6.83 -6.04 -7.87
C THR A 13 -8.17 -6.46 -8.46
N TYR A 14 -8.40 -6.11 -9.72
CA TYR A 14 -9.52 -6.58 -10.53
C TYR A 14 -9.16 -6.61 -12.01
N ASN A 15 -9.00 -7.82 -12.58
CA ASN A 15 -8.72 -8.02 -14.02
C ASN A 15 -7.48 -7.26 -14.53
N ARG A 16 -6.40 -7.22 -13.74
CA ARG A 16 -5.16 -6.50 -14.06
C ARG A 16 -3.92 -7.36 -13.78
N LEU A 17 -3.99 -8.68 -14.06
CA LEU A 17 -2.93 -9.64 -13.77
C LEU A 17 -1.51 -9.21 -14.16
N PRO A 18 -1.26 -8.57 -15.34
CA PRO A 18 0.08 -8.11 -15.70
C PRO A 18 0.65 -7.05 -14.74
N LEU A 19 -0.17 -6.13 -14.25
CA LEU A 19 0.22 -5.08 -13.30
C LEU A 19 0.40 -5.67 -11.90
N LEU A 20 -0.53 -6.50 -11.46
CA LEU A 20 -0.42 -7.23 -10.19
C LEU A 20 0.91 -7.98 -10.07
N LYS A 21 1.36 -8.66 -11.14
CA LYS A 21 2.65 -9.37 -11.14
C LYS A 21 3.82 -8.44 -10.83
N GLN A 22 3.83 -7.24 -11.39
CA GLN A 22 4.87 -6.25 -11.16
C GLN A 22 4.80 -5.70 -9.73
N CYS A 23 3.61 -5.37 -9.24
CA CYS A 23 3.39 -4.91 -7.87
C CYS A 23 3.88 -5.96 -6.84
N LEU A 24 3.49 -7.22 -6.99
CA LEU A 24 3.93 -8.30 -6.08
C LEU A 24 5.44 -8.54 -6.16
N ALA A 25 6.05 -8.39 -7.34
CA ALA A 25 7.51 -8.46 -7.49
C ALA A 25 8.21 -7.31 -6.74
N ALA A 26 7.68 -6.08 -6.81
CA ALA A 26 8.21 -4.93 -6.09
C ALA A 26 8.05 -5.08 -4.56
N LEU A 27 6.92 -5.62 -4.09
CA LEU A 27 6.72 -5.93 -2.67
C LEU A 27 7.69 -7.02 -2.18
N ARG A 28 7.94 -8.04 -3.00
CA ARG A 28 8.93 -9.09 -2.69
C ARG A 28 10.36 -8.57 -2.64
N ALA A 29 10.66 -7.51 -3.37
CA ALA A 29 11.98 -6.88 -3.45
C ALA A 29 12.23 -5.85 -2.32
N GLN A 30 11.29 -5.63 -1.40
CA GLN A 30 11.52 -4.73 -0.28
C GLN A 30 12.73 -5.14 0.55
N THR A 31 13.54 -4.18 0.98
CA THR A 31 14.72 -4.41 1.84
C THR A 31 14.33 -4.90 3.24
N VAL A 32 13.18 -4.45 3.74
CA VAL A 32 12.58 -4.96 4.97
C VAL A 32 11.64 -6.11 4.62
N GLN A 33 11.82 -7.23 5.32
CA GLN A 33 11.06 -8.46 5.12
C GLN A 33 10.25 -8.83 6.37
N GLY A 34 9.35 -9.80 6.22
CA GLY A 34 8.55 -10.34 7.31
C GLY A 34 7.15 -9.75 7.45
N PHE A 35 6.83 -8.69 6.71
CA PHE A 35 5.47 -8.15 6.66
C PHE A 35 4.51 -9.08 5.89
N THR A 36 3.21 -8.95 6.19
CA THR A 36 2.17 -9.68 5.46
C THR A 36 1.78 -8.91 4.20
N VAL A 37 1.57 -9.61 3.08
CA VAL A 37 0.92 -9.07 1.89
C VAL A 37 -0.49 -9.64 1.81
N LEU A 38 -1.49 -8.78 2.00
CA LEU A 38 -2.90 -9.13 1.87
C LEU A 38 -3.38 -8.72 0.48
N LEU A 39 -3.52 -9.69 -0.40
CA LEU A 39 -4.07 -9.49 -1.74
C LEU A 39 -5.58 -9.68 -1.71
N VAL A 40 -6.31 -8.63 -2.07
CA VAL A 40 -7.77 -8.66 -2.30
C VAL A 40 -8.02 -8.79 -3.80
N ASP A 41 -8.39 -9.97 -4.22
CA ASP A 41 -8.86 -10.21 -5.60
C ASP A 41 -10.36 -9.95 -5.69
N ASN A 42 -10.73 -8.83 -6.25
CA ASN A 42 -12.10 -8.34 -6.39
C ASN A 42 -12.93 -9.14 -7.42
N ALA A 43 -12.85 -10.47 -7.36
CA ALA A 43 -13.51 -11.42 -8.28
C ALA A 43 -13.01 -11.29 -9.73
N SER A 44 -11.68 -11.30 -9.94
CA SER A 44 -11.07 -11.28 -11.28
C SER A 44 -11.40 -12.55 -12.09
N THR A 45 -11.48 -12.38 -13.42
CA THR A 45 -11.78 -13.43 -14.40
C THR A 45 -10.67 -13.62 -15.43
N ASP A 46 -9.54 -12.92 -15.28
CA ASP A 46 -8.40 -12.86 -16.22
C ASP A 46 -7.27 -13.86 -15.94
N GLY A 47 -7.53 -14.87 -15.08
CA GLY A 47 -6.53 -15.83 -14.65
C GLY A 47 -5.74 -15.44 -13.40
N THR A 48 -6.10 -14.32 -12.74
CA THR A 48 -5.49 -13.86 -11.47
C THR A 48 -5.56 -14.95 -10.39
N ALA A 49 -6.72 -15.57 -10.19
CA ALA A 49 -6.90 -16.61 -9.18
C ALA A 49 -6.00 -17.85 -9.41
N ASP A 50 -5.77 -18.24 -10.67
CA ASP A 50 -4.90 -19.36 -10.98
C ASP A 50 -3.41 -19.00 -10.81
N TYR A 51 -3.04 -17.79 -11.18
CA TYR A 51 -1.70 -17.28 -10.90
C TYR A 51 -1.37 -17.27 -9.40
N ILE A 52 -2.28 -16.76 -8.56
CA ILE A 52 -2.12 -16.70 -7.11
C ILE A 52 -1.84 -18.09 -6.52
N LYS A 53 -2.54 -19.14 -6.97
CA LYS A 53 -2.34 -20.53 -6.51
C LYS A 53 -0.92 -21.06 -6.79
N THR A 54 -0.27 -20.55 -7.83
CA THR A 54 1.10 -20.94 -8.21
C THR A 54 2.19 -20.12 -7.54
N LEU A 55 1.81 -19.03 -6.85
CA LEU A 55 2.77 -18.06 -6.33
C LEU A 55 3.34 -18.51 -4.98
N ALA A 56 4.61 -18.88 -4.95
CA ALA A 56 5.36 -19.12 -3.73
C ALA A 56 5.91 -17.78 -3.18
N MET A 57 5.09 -17.08 -2.39
CA MET A 57 5.46 -15.82 -1.75
C MET A 57 5.21 -15.94 -0.24
N PRO A 58 6.27 -15.97 0.59
CA PRO A 58 6.12 -15.96 2.04
C PRO A 58 5.32 -14.75 2.51
N GLY A 59 4.41 -14.95 3.47
CA GLY A 59 3.58 -13.88 4.00
C GLY A 59 2.42 -13.42 3.09
N LEU A 60 2.21 -14.06 1.93
CA LEU A 60 1.06 -13.76 1.09
C LEU A 60 -0.22 -14.39 1.64
N VAL A 61 -1.21 -13.56 1.88
CA VAL A 61 -2.58 -13.95 2.25
C VAL A 61 -3.53 -13.43 1.18
N CYS A 62 -4.37 -14.30 0.62
CA CYS A 62 -5.33 -13.91 -0.40
C CYS A 62 -6.75 -13.93 0.15
N ARG A 63 -7.54 -12.94 -0.26
CA ARG A 63 -8.98 -12.83 0.03
C ARG A 63 -9.73 -12.50 -1.26
N ASN A 64 -10.90 -13.10 -1.41
CA ASN A 64 -11.80 -12.80 -2.51
C ASN A 64 -13.21 -12.60 -1.90
N PRO A 65 -13.83 -11.43 -2.09
CA PRO A 65 -15.17 -11.16 -1.54
C PRO A 65 -16.30 -11.88 -2.31
N GLY A 66 -16.00 -12.53 -3.44
CA GLY A 66 -16.98 -13.21 -4.28
C GLY A 66 -17.64 -12.34 -5.34
N GLU A 67 -17.47 -11.02 -5.25
CA GLU A 67 -17.96 -10.04 -6.21
C GLU A 67 -17.01 -8.83 -6.28
N ASN A 68 -17.13 -8.02 -7.33
CA ASN A 68 -16.38 -6.79 -7.45
C ASN A 68 -17.01 -5.67 -6.60
N LEU A 69 -16.38 -5.35 -5.47
CA LEU A 69 -16.80 -4.29 -4.55
C LEU A 69 -16.37 -2.88 -5.00
N GLY A 70 -15.70 -2.75 -6.15
CA GLY A 70 -15.02 -1.52 -6.55
C GLY A 70 -13.76 -1.23 -5.71
N GLY A 71 -13.04 -0.15 -6.03
CA GLY A 71 -11.81 0.21 -5.32
C GLY A 71 -12.04 0.47 -3.82
N ALA A 72 -12.97 1.38 -3.50
CA ALA A 72 -13.26 1.74 -2.11
C ALA A 72 -13.76 0.54 -1.28
N GLY A 73 -14.65 -0.30 -1.85
CA GLY A 73 -15.15 -1.50 -1.19
C GLY A 73 -14.05 -2.55 -1.00
N GLY A 74 -13.18 -2.74 -2.00
CA GLY A 74 -12.04 -3.64 -1.93
C GLY A 74 -11.05 -3.24 -0.83
N PHE A 75 -10.70 -1.95 -0.72
CA PHE A 75 -9.85 -1.44 0.37
C PHE A 75 -10.52 -1.58 1.74
N ALA A 76 -11.80 -1.22 1.87
CA ALA A 76 -12.53 -1.39 3.14
C ALA A 76 -12.57 -2.87 3.58
N TYR A 77 -12.77 -3.79 2.63
CA TYR A 77 -12.71 -5.23 2.88
C TYR A 77 -11.30 -5.66 3.31
N GLY A 78 -10.26 -5.19 2.60
CA GLY A 78 -8.87 -5.50 2.89
C GLY A 78 -8.42 -4.98 4.26
N ILE A 79 -8.77 -3.74 4.63
CA ILE A 79 -8.44 -3.16 5.94
C ILE A 79 -9.08 -3.99 7.06
N ARG A 80 -10.35 -4.35 6.93
CA ARG A 80 -11.03 -5.21 7.92
C ARG A 80 -10.32 -6.54 8.07
N ALA A 81 -10.00 -7.20 6.96
CA ALA A 81 -9.29 -8.48 6.97
C ALA A 81 -7.88 -8.36 7.57
N ALA A 82 -7.17 -7.24 7.34
CA ALA A 82 -5.86 -6.99 7.94
C ALA A 82 -5.94 -6.82 9.46
N VAL A 83 -6.95 -6.09 9.94
CA VAL A 83 -7.21 -5.97 11.39
C VAL A 83 -7.54 -7.31 12.03
N GLU A 84 -8.34 -8.16 11.36
CA GLU A 84 -8.63 -9.54 11.81
C GLU A 84 -7.37 -10.42 11.86
N LEU A 85 -6.36 -10.14 11.05
CA LEU A 85 -5.05 -10.80 11.10
C LEU A 85 -4.16 -10.28 12.25
N GLY A 86 -4.58 -9.24 12.97
CA GLY A 86 -3.88 -8.69 14.13
C GLY A 86 -2.73 -7.75 13.77
N CYS A 87 -2.76 -7.08 12.62
CA CYS A 87 -1.73 -6.11 12.27
C CYS A 87 -1.85 -4.83 13.11
N GLU A 88 -0.72 -4.16 13.36
CA GLU A 88 -0.67 -2.85 14.03
C GLU A 88 -0.65 -1.69 13.03
N ALA A 89 -0.32 -1.98 11.77
CA ALA A 89 -0.38 -0.99 10.70
C ALA A 89 -0.73 -1.63 9.36
N VAL A 90 -1.36 -0.84 8.48
CA VAL A 90 -1.65 -1.21 7.10
C VAL A 90 -0.90 -0.29 6.13
N TRP A 91 -0.41 -0.86 5.04
CA TRP A 91 0.21 -0.16 3.93
C TRP A 91 -0.62 -0.41 2.67
N ILE A 92 -1.39 0.59 2.23
CA ILE A 92 -2.44 0.46 1.23
C ILE A 92 -1.92 0.89 -0.13
N MET A 93 -2.19 0.11 -1.18
CA MET A 93 -1.81 0.44 -2.55
C MET A 93 -2.67 -0.27 -3.59
N ASP A 94 -2.76 0.31 -4.79
CA ASP A 94 -3.35 -0.31 -5.97
C ASP A 94 -2.39 -1.35 -6.61
N ASP A 95 -2.93 -2.23 -7.46
CA ASP A 95 -2.19 -3.29 -8.15
C ASP A 95 -1.22 -2.80 -9.23
N ASP A 96 -1.21 -1.52 -9.55
CA ASP A 96 -0.27 -0.85 -10.46
C ASP A 96 0.79 0.00 -9.73
N THR A 97 0.80 -0.04 -8.42
CA THR A 97 1.83 0.62 -7.61
C THR A 97 3.10 -0.23 -7.56
N LEU A 98 4.24 0.38 -7.83
CA LEU A 98 5.56 -0.26 -7.78
C LEU A 98 6.39 0.41 -6.68
N PRO A 99 6.29 -0.05 -5.41
CA PRO A 99 7.06 0.56 -4.34
C PRO A 99 8.57 0.34 -4.56
N GLU A 100 9.35 1.40 -4.35
CA GLU A 100 10.82 1.32 -4.36
C GLU A 100 11.30 0.34 -3.28
N PRO A 101 12.46 -0.29 -3.45
CA PRO A 101 12.93 -1.36 -2.56
C PRO A 101 13.05 -0.97 -1.08
N ASP A 102 13.23 0.29 -0.77
CA ASP A 102 13.35 0.83 0.59
C ASP A 102 12.09 1.56 1.09
N ALA A 103 10.99 1.53 0.33
CA ALA A 103 9.78 2.28 0.66
C ALA A 103 9.21 1.91 2.03
N LEU A 104 9.11 0.62 2.37
CA LEU A 104 8.64 0.20 3.68
C LEU A 104 9.63 0.58 4.80
N ALA A 105 10.94 0.49 4.52
CA ALA A 105 11.97 0.91 5.49
C ALA A 105 11.85 2.40 5.82
N ALA A 106 11.62 3.24 4.82
CA ALA A 106 11.42 4.68 4.99
C ALA A 106 10.16 5.00 5.79
N LEU A 107 9.03 4.32 5.48
CA LEU A 107 7.77 4.47 6.21
C LEU A 107 7.91 4.07 7.69
N LEU A 108 8.58 2.95 7.99
CA LEU A 108 8.83 2.51 9.36
C LEU A 108 9.76 3.47 10.12
N ALA A 109 10.77 4.03 9.45
CA ALA A 109 11.66 5.02 10.04
C ALA A 109 10.93 6.33 10.36
N ALA A 110 10.07 6.82 9.45
CA ALA A 110 9.24 7.99 9.68
C ALA A 110 8.23 7.76 10.81
N ASP A 111 7.55 6.60 10.82
CA ASP A 111 6.64 6.21 11.91
C ASP A 111 7.36 6.21 13.27
N ALA A 112 8.57 5.67 13.33
CA ALA A 112 9.35 5.65 14.57
C ALA A 112 9.80 7.05 15.02
N ALA A 113 10.08 7.96 14.07
CA ALA A 113 10.48 9.34 14.37
C ALA A 113 9.33 10.20 14.89
N HIS A 114 8.11 9.99 14.37
CA HIS A 114 6.93 10.78 14.74
C HIS A 114 6.10 10.17 15.88
N GLY A 115 6.19 8.87 16.10
CA GLY A 115 5.40 8.17 17.12
C GLY A 115 3.90 8.43 16.95
N ASP A 116 3.23 8.76 18.05
CA ASP A 116 1.78 9.03 18.04
C ASP A 116 1.42 10.43 17.49
N GLY A 117 2.42 11.20 17.05
CA GLY A 117 2.21 12.54 16.48
C GLY A 117 1.79 12.55 15.00
N CYS A 118 1.77 11.39 14.34
CA CYS A 118 1.43 11.28 12.92
C CYS A 118 0.24 10.33 12.75
N GLY A 119 -0.86 10.82 12.17
CA GLY A 119 -2.05 9.99 11.91
C GLY A 119 -1.89 9.05 10.72
N TRP A 120 -1.04 9.41 9.75
CA TRP A 120 -0.74 8.62 8.56
C TRP A 120 0.52 9.12 7.85
N LEU A 121 1.12 8.24 7.04
CA LEU A 121 2.23 8.56 6.15
C LEU A 121 1.83 8.20 4.71
N SER A 122 2.37 8.91 3.74
CA SER A 122 2.17 8.62 2.32
C SER A 122 3.47 8.82 1.57
N SER A 123 3.82 7.87 0.71
CA SER A 123 4.98 8.01 -0.16
C SER A 123 4.70 8.99 -1.31
N ARG A 124 5.75 9.64 -1.79
CA ARG A 124 5.71 10.35 -3.07
C ARG A 124 5.46 9.36 -4.19
N ALA A 125 4.49 9.64 -5.07
CA ALA A 125 4.20 8.84 -6.24
C ALA A 125 4.80 9.49 -7.49
N LEU A 126 5.59 8.71 -8.23
CA LEU A 126 6.21 9.14 -9.48
C LEU A 126 5.55 8.46 -10.68
N ALA A 127 5.47 9.18 -11.77
CA ALA A 127 5.17 8.62 -13.09
C ALA A 127 6.38 7.82 -13.62
N PRO A 128 6.21 6.95 -14.64
CA PRO A 128 7.31 6.15 -15.19
C PRO A 128 8.50 6.94 -15.72
N ASP A 129 8.32 8.21 -16.04
CA ASP A 129 9.38 9.13 -16.49
C ASP A 129 10.10 9.83 -15.33
N GLY A 130 9.75 9.50 -14.08
CA GLY A 130 10.35 10.08 -12.88
C GLY A 130 9.76 11.42 -12.45
N THR A 131 8.75 11.94 -13.14
CA THR A 131 8.03 13.15 -12.73
C THR A 131 7.00 12.84 -11.65
N ASP A 132 6.56 13.84 -10.90
CA ASP A 132 5.48 13.67 -9.94
C ASP A 132 4.18 13.25 -10.64
N GLN A 133 3.49 12.25 -10.07
CA GLN A 133 2.21 11.81 -10.58
C GLN A 133 1.10 12.78 -10.15
N PRO A 134 0.54 13.61 -11.05
CA PRO A 134 -0.37 14.70 -10.66
C PRO A 134 -1.62 14.24 -9.92
N MET A 135 -2.14 13.04 -10.23
CA MET A 135 -3.33 12.49 -9.57
C MET A 135 -3.06 12.05 -8.13
N ASN A 136 -1.80 11.86 -7.75
CA ASN A 136 -1.39 11.34 -6.46
C ASN A 136 -0.57 12.33 -5.64
N LEU A 137 -0.53 13.59 -6.04
CA LEU A 137 0.09 14.65 -5.26
C LEU A 137 -0.64 14.82 -3.92
N GLN A 138 0.13 14.79 -2.85
CA GLN A 138 -0.37 15.12 -1.53
C GLN A 138 -0.71 16.61 -1.45
N ARG A 139 -1.62 16.96 -0.56
CA ARG A 139 -2.03 18.35 -0.37
C ARG A 139 -1.51 18.93 0.95
N LYS A 140 -0.95 20.12 0.85
CA LYS A 140 -0.49 20.92 2.00
C LYS A 140 -1.67 21.57 2.74
N THR A 141 -2.74 21.89 2.00
CA THR A 141 -4.02 22.39 2.52
C THR A 141 -5.16 21.81 1.70
N MET A 142 -6.42 22.01 2.09
CA MET A 142 -7.60 21.58 1.32
C MET A 142 -7.60 22.08 -0.15
N TYR A 143 -6.85 23.15 -0.46
CA TYR A 143 -6.88 23.83 -1.76
C TYR A 143 -5.50 23.95 -2.43
N ARG A 144 -4.42 23.47 -1.80
CA ARG A 144 -3.05 23.58 -2.30
C ARG A 144 -2.34 22.25 -2.24
N ASP A 145 -1.77 21.86 -3.34
CA ASP A 145 -0.85 20.73 -3.41
C ASP A 145 0.47 21.08 -2.70
N ILE A 146 1.30 20.08 -2.45
CA ILE A 146 2.67 20.27 -1.95
C ILE A 146 3.48 20.97 -3.05
N ASP A 147 4.23 22.02 -2.66
CA ASP A 147 5.00 22.85 -3.61
C ASP A 147 6.28 22.15 -4.10
N GLY A 148 6.70 21.04 -3.48
CA GLY A 148 7.89 20.26 -3.82
C GLY A 148 8.24 19.25 -2.74
N PHE A 149 9.21 18.41 -3.07
CA PHE A 149 9.70 17.32 -2.21
C PHE A 149 11.19 17.48 -1.92
N ASP A 150 11.63 18.73 -1.62
CA ASP A 150 13.05 19.03 -1.32
C ASP A 150 13.47 18.53 0.06
N ALA A 151 12.52 18.30 0.97
CA ALA A 151 12.74 17.72 2.28
C ALA A 151 12.42 16.21 2.27
N ALA A 152 13.06 15.46 3.17
CA ALA A 152 12.79 14.04 3.35
C ALA A 152 11.34 13.77 3.75
N GLU A 153 10.72 14.70 4.48
CA GLU A 153 9.33 14.63 4.91
C GLU A 153 8.66 16.01 4.77
N VAL A 154 7.41 16.00 4.33
CA VAL A 154 6.61 17.21 4.13
C VAL A 154 5.25 17.01 4.77
N PRO A 155 4.78 17.93 5.65
CA PRO A 155 3.44 17.84 6.22
C PRO A 155 2.36 17.92 5.14
N ALA A 156 1.39 17.00 5.21
CA ALA A 156 0.27 16.94 4.31
C ALA A 156 -1.05 16.74 5.06
N VAL A 157 -2.15 17.28 4.52
CA VAL A 157 -3.50 17.12 5.09
C VAL A 157 -4.36 16.16 4.29
N MET A 158 -3.91 15.74 3.12
CA MET A 158 -4.63 14.84 2.23
C MET A 158 -3.65 14.07 1.33
N ALA A 159 -3.92 12.79 1.13
CA ALA A 159 -3.22 11.91 0.21
C ALA A 159 -4.19 10.98 -0.52
N SER A 160 -3.75 10.37 -1.62
CA SER A 160 -4.45 9.27 -2.28
C SER A 160 -4.15 7.94 -1.59
N PHE A 161 -4.84 6.87 -1.98
CA PHE A 161 -4.58 5.51 -1.46
C PHE A 161 -3.35 4.83 -2.09
N VAL A 162 -2.57 5.55 -2.87
CA VAL A 162 -1.31 5.05 -3.42
C VAL A 162 -0.22 5.19 -2.37
N SER A 163 0.29 4.06 -1.89
CA SER A 163 1.30 3.99 -0.82
C SER A 163 0.93 4.80 0.44
N LEU A 164 -0.28 4.55 0.95
CA LEU A 164 -0.76 5.14 2.20
C LEU A 164 -0.51 4.18 3.37
N PHE A 165 0.14 4.67 4.41
CA PHE A 165 0.48 3.91 5.62
C PHE A 165 -0.29 4.46 6.81
N LEU A 166 -0.99 3.58 7.54
CA LEU A 166 -1.88 3.91 8.65
C LEU A 166 -1.65 2.95 9.81
N ARG A 167 -1.61 3.44 11.03
CA ARG A 167 -1.73 2.59 12.22
C ARG A 167 -3.19 2.15 12.43
N THR A 168 -3.40 0.94 12.94
CA THR A 168 -4.75 0.39 13.20
C THR A 168 -5.36 0.91 14.49
N GLU A 169 -4.53 1.41 15.40
CA GLU A 169 -4.92 2.04 16.68
C GLU A 169 -4.64 3.56 16.61
N ALA A 170 -5.36 4.28 15.76
CA ALA A 170 -5.27 5.73 15.64
C ALA A 170 -6.61 6.40 16.01
#